data_3a165de83a0721e58520e916b5314aab
#
_entry.id   3a165de83a0721e58520e916b5314aab
#
_cell.length_a   1.000
_cell.length_b   1.000
_cell.length_c   1.000
_cell.angle_alpha   90.00
_cell.angle_beta   90.00
_cell.angle_gamma   90.00
#
_symmetry.space_group_name_H-M   'P 1'
#
loop_
_entity.id
_entity.type
_entity.pdbx_description
1 polymer ?
#
loop_
_entity_poly.entity_id
_entity_poly.type
_entity_poly.pdbx_seq_one_letter_code
_entity_poly.pdbx_strand_id
1 'polypeptide(L)'
;MSTENKEGKKKEGTLLGGLGLIGILLFKFKVAIFAVLKFGWLAKSFLSIILTIGIYSIFFGWPYAVAVVLLILIHEGGHFIWMQALGLSPKAPIFIPGVGAFTAMTNLPPDAVTRAWVAFAGPLVGGVCSAAMYWGGGQLNNGWLMAAGSFGFMLNLLQLIPAKPLDGGFVVLAISRWLLLPGSILLCAVALMFHSFLFGIIGVFSLFKAVKQLFGREKVEDNVIAATIPQRFVIGVAYLSLAGMLGYLYTLSQTTVMDVIRHDPRGRQAIQQISPTQHHQTRAGAHEQGSDSDESNSDQNVQP
;
A
#
# COMPACT_ATOMS: atom_id res chain seq x y z
N MET A 1 41.05 -55.87 -40.52
CA MET A 1 41.20 -54.44 -40.89
C MET A 1 39.84 -53.68 -40.86
N SER A 2 38.83 -54.10 -40.02
CA SER A 2 37.51 -53.44 -40.03
C SER A 2 36.95 -53.00 -38.66
N THR A 3 37.71 -53.19 -37.58
CA THR A 3 37.27 -52.79 -36.20
C THR A 3 37.76 -51.40 -35.77
N GLU A 4 38.92 -50.97 -36.25
CA GLU A 4 39.51 -49.65 -35.90
C GLU A 4 38.72 -48.46 -36.46
N ASN A 5 38.05 -48.60 -37.61
CA ASN A 5 37.31 -47.51 -38.25
C ASN A 5 35.90 -47.27 -37.60
N LYS A 6 35.40 -48.19 -36.78
CA LYS A 6 34.11 -48.02 -36.03
C LYS A 6 34.32 -47.29 -34.72
N GLU A 7 35.45 -47.46 -34.03
CA GLU A 7 35.77 -46.75 -32.78
C GLU A 7 36.08 -45.29 -33.00
N GLY A 8 36.77 -44.93 -34.08
CA GLY A 8 37.05 -43.54 -34.45
C GLY A 8 35.80 -42.72 -34.72
N LYS A 9 34.84 -43.28 -35.49
CA LYS A 9 33.54 -42.64 -35.77
C LYS A 9 32.64 -42.50 -34.53
N LYS A 10 32.75 -43.43 -33.57
CA LYS A 10 31.97 -43.36 -32.33
C LYS A 10 32.51 -42.30 -31.39
N LYS A 11 33.82 -42.06 -31.31
CA LYS A 11 34.46 -41.03 -30.53
C LYS A 11 34.21 -39.63 -31.12
N GLU A 12 34.27 -39.46 -32.44
CA GLU A 12 33.93 -38.22 -33.12
C GLU A 12 32.44 -37.79 -32.91
N GLY A 13 31.50 -38.77 -33.01
CA GLY A 13 30.10 -38.49 -32.76
C GLY A 13 29.80 -38.09 -31.33
N THR A 14 30.52 -38.64 -30.34
CA THR A 14 30.39 -38.29 -28.93
C THR A 14 30.98 -36.89 -28.63
N LEU A 15 32.08 -36.54 -29.29
CA LEU A 15 32.74 -35.21 -29.14
C LEU A 15 31.87 -34.11 -29.79
N LEU A 16 31.30 -34.34 -30.98
CA LEU A 16 30.38 -33.43 -31.65
C LEU A 16 29.06 -33.25 -30.87
N GLY A 17 28.52 -34.32 -30.27
CA GLY A 17 27.35 -34.27 -29.40
C GLY A 17 27.64 -33.47 -28.12
N GLY A 18 28.82 -33.66 -27.50
CA GLY A 18 29.24 -32.89 -26.31
C GLY A 18 29.43 -31.41 -26.60
N LEU A 19 30.08 -31.05 -27.73
CA LEU A 19 30.25 -29.66 -28.16
C LEU A 19 28.88 -28.99 -28.48
N GLY A 20 27.96 -29.75 -29.10
CA GLY A 20 26.58 -29.28 -29.33
C GLY A 20 25.83 -29.00 -28.04
N LEU A 21 25.93 -29.87 -27.04
CA LEU A 21 25.32 -29.69 -25.73
C LEU A 21 25.90 -28.47 -25.00
N ILE A 22 27.20 -28.26 -25.02
CA ILE A 22 27.87 -27.10 -24.46
C ILE A 22 27.41 -25.80 -25.17
N GLY A 23 27.30 -25.83 -26.51
CA GLY A 23 26.82 -24.72 -27.29
C GLY A 23 25.37 -24.33 -26.94
N ILE A 24 24.46 -25.32 -26.76
CA ILE A 24 23.09 -25.12 -26.34
C ILE A 24 23.03 -24.56 -24.90
N LEU A 25 23.85 -25.09 -23.99
CA LEU A 25 23.93 -24.58 -22.62
C LEU A 25 24.43 -23.14 -22.56
N LEU A 26 25.47 -22.81 -23.31
CA LEU A 26 26.01 -21.45 -23.41
C LEU A 26 24.98 -20.48 -24.03
N PHE A 27 24.26 -20.94 -25.06
CA PHE A 27 23.18 -20.14 -25.68
C PHE A 27 22.03 -19.90 -24.69
N LYS A 28 21.55 -20.93 -23.99
CA LYS A 28 20.51 -20.80 -22.96
C LYS A 28 20.97 -19.88 -21.83
N PHE A 29 22.20 -19.99 -21.39
CA PHE A 29 22.79 -19.13 -20.35
C PHE A 29 22.88 -17.67 -20.82
N LYS A 30 23.31 -17.44 -22.07
CA LYS A 30 23.32 -16.09 -22.68
C LYS A 30 21.92 -15.50 -22.79
N VAL A 31 20.92 -16.29 -23.20
CA VAL A 31 19.51 -15.85 -23.27
C VAL A 31 18.96 -15.57 -21.88
N ALA A 32 19.29 -16.39 -20.87
CA ALA A 32 18.89 -16.17 -19.48
C ALA A 32 19.51 -14.90 -18.92
N ILE A 33 20.81 -14.67 -19.13
CA ILE A 33 21.49 -13.43 -18.72
C ILE A 33 20.86 -12.22 -19.42
N PHE A 34 20.61 -12.29 -20.73
CA PHE A 34 19.97 -11.20 -21.47
C PHE A 34 18.55 -10.92 -20.98
N ALA A 35 17.77 -11.97 -20.68
CA ALA A 35 16.45 -11.85 -20.08
C ALA A 35 16.51 -11.18 -18.69
N VAL A 36 17.46 -11.60 -17.82
CA VAL A 36 17.67 -10.98 -16.51
C VAL A 36 18.10 -9.52 -16.63
N LEU A 37 18.98 -9.19 -17.56
CA LEU A 37 19.42 -7.81 -17.79
C LEU A 37 18.28 -6.95 -18.35
N LYS A 38 17.50 -7.47 -19.29
CA LYS A 38 16.39 -6.75 -19.93
C LYS A 38 15.15 -6.65 -19.04
N PHE A 39 14.84 -7.70 -18.29
CA PHE A 39 13.64 -7.79 -17.42
C PHE A 39 13.97 -7.78 -15.92
N GLY A 40 15.22 -7.56 -15.54
CA GLY A 40 15.66 -7.61 -14.14
C GLY A 40 14.95 -6.59 -13.24
N TRP A 41 14.53 -5.45 -13.80
CA TRP A 41 13.70 -4.47 -13.10
C TRP A 41 12.28 -5.02 -12.82
N LEU A 42 11.70 -5.76 -13.78
CA LEU A 42 10.39 -6.40 -13.62
C LEU A 42 10.48 -7.54 -12.59
N ALA A 43 11.56 -8.34 -12.62
CA ALA A 43 11.80 -9.37 -11.62
C ALA A 43 11.94 -8.80 -10.20
N LYS A 44 12.61 -7.65 -10.04
CA LYS A 44 12.71 -6.94 -8.75
C LYS A 44 11.34 -6.48 -8.26
N SER A 45 10.50 -5.92 -9.14
CA SER A 45 9.14 -5.54 -8.82
C SER A 45 8.31 -6.74 -8.37
N PHE A 46 8.32 -7.83 -9.12
CA PHE A 46 7.61 -9.07 -8.77
C PHE A 46 8.06 -9.64 -7.42
N LEU A 47 9.37 -9.71 -7.19
CA LEU A 47 9.91 -10.20 -5.93
C LEU A 47 9.52 -9.31 -4.76
N SER A 48 9.52 -7.99 -4.94
CA SER A 48 9.08 -7.04 -3.90
C SER A 48 7.59 -7.19 -3.57
N ILE A 49 6.74 -7.44 -4.56
CA ILE A 49 5.31 -7.74 -4.36
C ILE A 49 5.13 -9.00 -3.52
N ILE A 50 5.78 -10.11 -3.90
CA ILE A 50 5.68 -11.39 -3.18
C ILE A 50 6.17 -11.24 -1.74
N LEU A 51 7.30 -10.56 -1.54
CA LEU A 51 7.84 -10.29 -0.22
C LEU A 51 6.88 -9.46 0.64
N THR A 52 6.26 -8.44 0.06
CA THR A 52 5.29 -7.58 0.76
C THR A 52 4.04 -8.35 1.14
N ILE A 53 3.49 -9.19 0.24
CA ILE A 53 2.36 -10.07 0.55
C ILE A 53 2.75 -11.03 1.69
N GLY A 54 3.93 -11.64 1.63
CA GLY A 54 4.42 -12.56 2.65
C GLY A 54 4.50 -11.89 4.03
N ILE A 55 5.09 -10.71 4.12
CA ILE A 55 5.20 -9.95 5.37
C ILE A 55 3.82 -9.54 5.89
N TYR A 56 2.96 -8.98 5.03
CA TYR A 56 1.62 -8.54 5.45
C TYR A 56 0.72 -9.71 5.85
N SER A 57 0.92 -10.90 5.24
CA SER A 57 0.13 -12.08 5.57
C SER A 57 0.35 -12.58 7.01
N ILE A 58 1.54 -12.32 7.58
CA ILE A 58 1.85 -12.66 8.97
C ILE A 58 0.99 -11.84 9.96
N PHE A 59 0.72 -10.56 9.62
CA PHE A 59 -0.01 -9.65 10.50
C PHE A 59 -1.53 -9.65 10.24
N PHE A 60 -1.96 -9.79 8.99
CA PHE A 60 -3.35 -9.55 8.58
C PHE A 60 -4.03 -10.78 7.94
N GLY A 61 -3.30 -11.88 7.77
CA GLY A 61 -3.74 -13.03 7.00
C GLY A 61 -3.59 -12.83 5.49
N TRP A 62 -3.40 -13.92 4.76
CA TRP A 62 -3.05 -13.88 3.34
C TRP A 62 -4.11 -13.25 2.42
N PRO A 63 -5.45 -13.44 2.62
CA PRO A 63 -6.43 -12.83 1.72
C PRO A 63 -6.43 -11.30 1.79
N TYR A 64 -6.31 -10.77 3.02
CA TYR A 64 -6.26 -9.32 3.23
C TYR A 64 -4.94 -8.72 2.73
N ALA A 65 -3.82 -9.40 2.97
CA ALA A 65 -2.52 -8.99 2.45
C ALA A 65 -2.50 -8.88 0.93
N VAL A 66 -3.08 -9.86 0.22
CA VAL A 66 -3.21 -9.82 -1.25
C VAL A 66 -4.09 -8.65 -1.68
N ALA A 67 -5.24 -8.44 -1.04
CA ALA A 67 -6.14 -7.35 -1.38
C ALA A 67 -5.47 -5.97 -1.20
N VAL A 68 -4.76 -5.76 -0.09
CA VAL A 68 -4.04 -4.50 0.18
C VAL A 68 -2.93 -4.25 -0.84
N VAL A 69 -2.12 -5.28 -1.13
CA VAL A 69 -1.03 -5.14 -2.11
C VAL A 69 -1.59 -4.91 -3.52
N LEU A 70 -2.72 -5.53 -3.86
CA LEU A 70 -3.40 -5.30 -5.13
C LEU A 70 -3.93 -3.86 -5.23
N LEU A 71 -4.52 -3.31 -4.15
CA LEU A 71 -4.94 -1.92 -4.09
C LEU A 71 -3.77 -0.95 -4.29
N ILE A 72 -2.63 -1.20 -3.64
CA ILE A 72 -1.41 -0.41 -3.82
C ILE A 72 -0.92 -0.54 -5.27
N LEU A 73 -0.92 -1.75 -5.84
CA LEU A 73 -0.49 -1.97 -7.22
C LEU A 73 -1.38 -1.23 -8.22
N ILE A 74 -2.69 -1.18 -7.99
CA ILE A 74 -3.64 -0.46 -8.85
C ILE A 74 -3.44 1.06 -8.71
N HIS A 75 -3.20 1.55 -7.50
CA HIS A 75 -2.84 2.94 -7.26
C HIS A 75 -1.58 3.33 -8.06
N GLU A 76 -0.48 2.57 -7.92
CA GLU A 76 0.75 2.78 -8.71
C GLU A 76 0.51 2.61 -10.22
N GLY A 77 -0.40 1.70 -10.59
CA GLY A 77 -0.85 1.51 -11.97
C GLY A 77 -1.51 2.76 -12.55
N GLY A 78 -2.23 3.53 -11.74
CA GLY A 78 -2.79 4.83 -12.12
C GLY A 78 -1.70 5.81 -12.54
N HIS A 79 -0.66 5.98 -11.76
CA HIS A 79 0.50 6.80 -12.12
C HIS A 79 1.18 6.28 -13.39
N PHE A 80 1.41 4.98 -13.46
CA PHE A 80 2.09 4.33 -14.57
C PHE A 80 1.37 4.54 -15.91
N ILE A 81 0.06 4.27 -15.95
CA ILE A 81 -0.77 4.41 -17.16
C ILE A 81 -0.82 5.88 -17.58
N TRP A 82 -0.99 6.80 -16.62
CA TRP A 82 -1.03 8.23 -16.93
C TRP A 82 0.30 8.73 -17.48
N MET A 83 1.42 8.31 -16.90
CA MET A 83 2.75 8.62 -17.42
C MET A 83 2.94 8.09 -18.84
N GLN A 84 2.53 6.85 -19.12
CA GLN A 84 2.62 6.30 -20.48
C GLN A 84 1.75 7.07 -21.49
N ALA A 85 0.53 7.45 -21.10
CA ALA A 85 -0.36 8.25 -21.95
C ALA A 85 0.22 9.62 -22.31
N LEU A 86 1.08 10.17 -21.45
CA LEU A 86 1.81 11.42 -21.68
C LEU A 86 3.16 11.23 -22.40
N GLY A 87 3.48 10.02 -22.86
CA GLY A 87 4.76 9.72 -23.52
C GLY A 87 5.98 9.71 -22.58
N LEU A 88 5.76 9.70 -21.27
CA LEU A 88 6.82 9.56 -20.29
C LEU A 88 7.25 8.09 -20.17
N SER A 89 8.45 7.85 -19.67
CA SER A 89 9.01 6.50 -19.52
C SER A 89 9.01 6.05 -18.05
N PRO A 90 7.87 5.54 -17.52
CA PRO A 90 7.80 5.05 -16.15
C PRO A 90 8.58 3.73 -15.99
N LYS A 91 9.12 3.51 -14.79
CA LYS A 91 9.67 2.22 -14.37
C LYS A 91 8.59 1.45 -13.62
N ALA A 92 8.68 0.11 -13.59
CA ALA A 92 7.77 -0.68 -12.78
C ALA A 92 7.85 -0.29 -11.30
N PRO A 93 6.72 -0.33 -10.58
CA PRO A 93 6.68 0.02 -9.18
C PRO A 93 7.53 -0.95 -8.34
N ILE A 94 8.20 -0.42 -7.32
CA ILE A 94 8.95 -1.19 -6.33
C ILE A 94 8.18 -1.10 -5.02
N PHE A 95 7.86 -2.26 -4.43
CA PHE A 95 7.17 -2.36 -3.16
C PHE A 95 8.18 -2.42 -2.01
N ILE A 96 7.92 -1.65 -0.96
CA ILE A 96 8.68 -1.67 0.28
C ILE A 96 7.70 -2.00 1.41
N PRO A 97 7.81 -3.17 2.05
CA PRO A 97 6.92 -3.55 3.15
C PRO A 97 6.89 -2.49 4.25
N GLY A 98 5.68 -2.12 4.69
CA GLY A 98 5.48 -1.10 5.71
C GLY A 98 5.52 0.35 5.21
N VAL A 99 6.14 0.63 4.06
CA VAL A 99 6.24 1.99 3.48
C VAL A 99 5.20 2.20 2.38
N GLY A 100 4.94 1.17 1.57
CA GLY A 100 4.07 1.23 0.40
C GLY A 100 4.82 0.85 -0.88
N ALA A 101 4.47 1.48 -2.00
CA ALA A 101 5.18 1.32 -3.26
C ALA A 101 5.47 2.69 -3.88
N PHE A 102 6.33 2.73 -4.87
CA PHE A 102 6.57 3.93 -5.65
C PHE A 102 6.95 3.58 -7.09
N THR A 103 6.44 4.38 -8.02
CA THR A 103 6.75 4.32 -9.45
C THR A 103 7.74 5.43 -9.79
N ALA A 104 8.96 5.06 -10.18
CA ALA A 104 9.98 6.02 -10.57
C ALA A 104 9.84 6.41 -12.05
N MET A 105 10.18 7.65 -12.36
CA MET A 105 10.33 8.15 -13.73
C MET A 105 11.80 8.28 -14.12
N THR A 106 12.12 8.01 -15.38
CA THR A 106 13.48 8.24 -15.90
C THR A 106 13.74 9.75 -16.07
N ASN A 107 12.73 10.49 -16.56
CA ASN A 107 12.78 11.92 -16.74
C ASN A 107 11.55 12.58 -16.10
N LEU A 108 11.78 13.56 -15.24
CA LEU A 108 10.68 14.32 -14.65
C LEU A 108 10.05 15.25 -15.68
N PRO A 109 8.71 15.39 -15.71
CA PRO A 109 8.05 16.37 -16.57
C PRO A 109 8.58 17.78 -16.32
N PRO A 110 8.75 18.60 -17.36
CA PRO A 110 9.30 19.95 -17.20
C PRO A 110 8.30 20.94 -16.57
N ASP A 111 7.02 20.60 -16.51
CA ASP A 111 5.98 21.48 -16.00
C ASP A 111 5.28 20.95 -14.76
N ALA A 112 4.84 21.87 -13.90
CA ALA A 112 4.19 21.57 -12.63
C ALA A 112 2.79 20.95 -12.82
N VAL A 113 2.09 21.28 -13.89
CA VAL A 113 0.73 20.79 -14.18
C VAL A 113 0.77 19.30 -14.49
N THR A 114 1.66 18.87 -15.39
CA THR A 114 1.85 17.46 -15.73
C THR A 114 2.27 16.65 -14.49
N ARG A 115 3.20 17.18 -13.67
CA ARG A 115 3.59 16.52 -12.40
C ARG A 115 2.40 16.35 -11.46
N ALA A 116 1.53 17.36 -11.35
CA ALA A 116 0.33 17.29 -10.51
C ALA A 116 -0.67 16.24 -10.99
N TRP A 117 -0.94 16.19 -12.32
CA TRP A 117 -1.86 15.21 -12.87
C TRP A 117 -1.32 13.77 -12.78
N VAL A 118 -0.02 13.59 -12.98
CA VAL A 118 0.61 12.28 -12.71
C VAL A 118 0.40 11.85 -11.27
N ALA A 119 0.67 12.74 -10.31
CA ALA A 119 0.49 12.44 -8.89
C ALA A 119 -0.99 12.23 -8.52
N PHE A 120 -1.91 12.93 -9.16
CA PHE A 120 -3.35 12.79 -8.95
C PHE A 120 -3.92 11.46 -9.47
N ALA A 121 -3.32 10.90 -10.52
CA ALA A 121 -3.83 9.71 -11.21
C ALA A 121 -3.85 8.46 -10.31
N GLY A 122 -2.86 8.27 -9.43
CA GLY A 122 -2.81 7.15 -8.48
C GLY A 122 -4.01 7.14 -7.54
N PRO A 123 -4.20 8.20 -6.73
CA PRO A 123 -5.35 8.29 -5.83
C PRO A 123 -6.70 8.23 -6.53
N LEU A 124 -6.82 8.75 -7.75
CA LEU A 124 -8.05 8.68 -8.52
C LEU A 124 -8.38 7.23 -8.92
N VAL A 125 -7.45 6.53 -9.55
CA VAL A 125 -7.64 5.14 -10.00
C VAL A 125 -7.77 4.20 -8.80
N GLY A 126 -6.94 4.37 -7.77
CA GLY A 126 -7.02 3.62 -6.53
C GLY A 126 -8.35 3.83 -5.80
N GLY A 127 -8.87 5.08 -5.78
CA GLY A 127 -10.16 5.40 -5.21
C GLY A 127 -11.33 4.74 -5.94
N VAL A 128 -11.33 4.75 -7.28
CA VAL A 128 -12.33 4.06 -8.11
C VAL A 128 -12.29 2.55 -7.87
N CYS A 129 -11.11 1.94 -7.81
CA CYS A 129 -10.98 0.52 -7.51
C CYS A 129 -11.47 0.19 -6.09
N SER A 130 -11.15 1.03 -5.11
CA SER A 130 -11.63 0.89 -3.73
C SER A 130 -13.16 0.91 -3.67
N ALA A 131 -13.79 1.80 -4.45
CA ALA A 131 -15.23 1.88 -4.59
C ALA A 131 -15.81 0.59 -5.19
N ALA A 132 -15.22 0.09 -6.28
CA ALA A 132 -15.64 -1.15 -6.92
C ALA A 132 -15.52 -2.36 -5.97
N MET A 133 -14.44 -2.44 -5.17
CA MET A 133 -14.27 -3.48 -4.16
C MET A 133 -15.29 -3.37 -3.03
N TYR A 134 -15.55 -2.17 -2.52
CA TYR A 134 -16.48 -1.95 -1.43
C TYR A 134 -17.93 -2.32 -1.83
N TRP A 135 -18.43 -1.77 -2.93
CA TRP A 135 -19.78 -2.07 -3.39
C TRP A 135 -19.92 -3.49 -3.96
N GLY A 136 -18.91 -3.97 -4.69
CA GLY A 136 -18.89 -5.36 -5.15
C GLY A 136 -18.90 -6.36 -4.00
N GLY A 137 -18.17 -6.07 -2.93
CA GLY A 137 -18.20 -6.83 -1.68
C GLY A 137 -19.58 -6.88 -1.06
N GLY A 138 -20.30 -5.74 -1.06
CA GLY A 138 -21.69 -5.67 -0.58
C GLY A 138 -22.62 -6.55 -1.39
N GLN A 139 -22.54 -6.51 -2.72
CA GLN A 139 -23.37 -7.36 -3.60
C GLN A 139 -23.07 -8.85 -3.43
N LEU A 140 -21.82 -9.21 -3.16
CA LEU A 140 -21.37 -10.59 -2.95
C LEU A 140 -21.50 -11.05 -1.50
N ASN A 141 -22.03 -10.23 -0.59
CA ASN A 141 -22.06 -10.47 0.86
C ASN A 141 -20.68 -10.86 1.42
N ASN A 142 -19.62 -10.22 0.89
CA ASN A 142 -18.24 -10.48 1.26
C ASN A 142 -17.67 -9.33 2.09
N GLY A 143 -17.72 -9.47 3.43
CA GLY A 143 -17.23 -8.46 4.37
C GLY A 143 -15.73 -8.16 4.23
N TRP A 144 -14.91 -9.14 3.84
CA TRP A 144 -13.49 -8.95 3.61
C TRP A 144 -13.21 -8.03 2.41
N LEU A 145 -13.96 -8.20 1.33
CA LEU A 145 -13.83 -7.35 0.15
C LEU A 145 -14.30 -5.93 0.46
N MET A 146 -15.37 -5.77 1.26
CA MET A 146 -15.83 -4.47 1.74
C MET A 146 -14.76 -3.80 2.62
N ALA A 147 -14.17 -4.54 3.56
CA ALA A 147 -13.11 -4.03 4.44
C ALA A 147 -11.87 -3.60 3.65
N ALA A 148 -11.47 -4.37 2.63
CA ALA A 148 -10.37 -4.01 1.75
C ALA A 148 -10.67 -2.73 0.95
N GLY A 149 -11.88 -2.59 0.40
CA GLY A 149 -12.33 -1.37 -0.28
C GLY A 149 -12.32 -0.15 0.64
N SER A 150 -12.82 -0.30 1.87
CA SER A 150 -12.79 0.75 2.90
C SER A 150 -11.35 1.16 3.26
N PHE A 151 -10.46 0.19 3.44
CA PHE A 151 -9.03 0.46 3.64
C PHE A 151 -8.41 1.19 2.44
N GLY A 152 -8.82 0.83 1.22
CA GLY A 152 -8.37 1.50 0.01
C GLY A 152 -8.77 2.98 -0.05
N PHE A 153 -9.97 3.36 0.42
CA PHE A 153 -10.35 4.77 0.55
C PHE A 153 -9.41 5.52 1.50
N MET A 154 -9.12 4.93 2.65
CA MET A 154 -8.18 5.49 3.63
C MET A 154 -6.78 5.64 3.03
N LEU A 155 -6.27 4.60 2.37
CA LEU A 155 -4.95 4.59 1.76
C LEU A 155 -4.80 5.72 0.73
N ASN A 156 -5.76 5.85 -0.20
CA ASN A 156 -5.73 6.88 -1.22
C ASN A 156 -5.94 8.29 -0.63
N LEU A 157 -6.72 8.42 0.43
CA LEU A 157 -6.89 9.68 1.16
C LEU A 157 -5.59 10.10 1.86
N LEU A 158 -4.88 9.17 2.50
CA LEU A 158 -3.57 9.42 3.10
C LEU A 158 -2.54 9.87 2.06
N GLN A 159 -2.56 9.28 0.87
CA GLN A 159 -1.66 9.70 -0.22
C GLN A 159 -1.95 11.13 -0.70
N LEU A 160 -3.16 11.64 -0.50
CA LEU A 160 -3.52 13.03 -0.80
C LEU A 160 -3.09 14.04 0.27
N ILE A 161 -2.51 13.63 1.41
CA ILE A 161 -1.97 14.61 2.38
C ILE A 161 -0.91 15.47 1.66
N PRO A 162 -0.98 16.82 1.77
CA PRO A 162 -0.10 17.73 1.06
C PRO A 162 1.32 17.79 1.65
N ALA A 163 1.98 16.64 1.71
CA ALA A 163 3.29 16.42 2.31
C ALA A 163 4.15 15.51 1.44
N LYS A 164 5.40 15.89 1.13
CA LYS A 164 6.32 15.00 0.41
C LYS A 164 6.83 13.88 1.34
N PRO A 165 6.95 12.63 0.90
CA PRO A 165 6.91 12.18 -0.51
C PRO A 165 5.52 11.73 -1.01
N LEU A 166 4.42 11.99 -0.29
CA LEU A 166 3.07 11.60 -0.68
C LEU A 166 2.62 12.35 -1.95
N ASP A 167 1.66 11.78 -2.68
CA ASP A 167 1.15 12.34 -3.94
C ASP A 167 0.56 13.74 -3.78
N GLY A 168 -0.19 13.95 -2.69
CA GLY A 168 -0.73 15.28 -2.34
C GLY A 168 0.36 16.35 -2.28
N GLY A 169 1.56 16.01 -1.83
CA GLY A 169 2.70 16.92 -1.82
C GLY A 169 3.14 17.36 -3.21
N PHE A 170 3.05 16.48 -4.22
CA PHE A 170 3.35 16.84 -5.62
C PHE A 170 2.21 17.61 -6.27
N VAL A 171 0.95 17.27 -5.97
CA VAL A 171 -0.22 18.01 -6.47
C VAL A 171 -0.21 19.46 -5.97
N VAL A 172 -0.02 19.67 -4.66
CA VAL A 172 -0.08 21.03 -4.09
C VAL A 172 1.08 21.93 -4.52
N LEU A 173 2.20 21.35 -4.97
CA LEU A 173 3.29 22.16 -5.54
C LEU A 173 2.88 22.91 -6.81
N ALA A 174 1.95 22.38 -7.60
CA ALA A 174 1.40 23.11 -8.75
C ALA A 174 0.47 24.24 -8.33
N ILE A 175 -0.15 24.15 -7.13
CA ILE A 175 -1.05 25.16 -6.59
C ILE A 175 -0.25 26.22 -5.82
N SER A 176 0.39 25.81 -4.72
CA SER A 176 1.23 26.65 -3.89
C SER A 176 2.18 25.82 -3.01
N ARG A 177 3.47 26.14 -3.03
CA ARG A 177 4.46 25.50 -2.16
C ARG A 177 4.20 25.69 -0.67
N TRP A 178 3.45 26.74 -0.29
CA TRP A 178 3.12 27.03 1.11
C TRP A 178 2.20 25.95 1.72
N LEU A 179 1.45 25.22 0.91
CA LEU A 179 0.58 24.12 1.36
C LEU A 179 1.35 22.91 1.88
N LEU A 180 2.65 22.79 1.56
CA LEU A 180 3.49 21.71 2.10
C LEU A 180 3.68 21.80 3.62
N LEU A 181 3.72 23.01 4.17
CA LEU A 181 3.95 23.20 5.60
C LEU A 181 2.76 22.67 6.44
N PRO A 182 1.53 23.19 6.26
CA PRO A 182 0.38 22.64 6.99
C PRO A 182 0.14 21.16 6.69
N GLY A 183 0.42 20.69 5.47
CA GLY A 183 0.32 19.27 5.12
C GLY A 183 1.31 18.40 5.87
N SER A 184 2.55 18.84 6.02
CA SER A 184 3.55 18.11 6.81
C SER A 184 3.20 18.08 8.30
N ILE A 185 2.64 19.18 8.84
CA ILE A 185 2.12 19.23 10.21
C ILE A 185 0.94 18.26 10.37
N LEU A 186 0.01 18.23 9.41
CA LEU A 186 -1.09 17.28 9.39
C LEU A 186 -0.59 15.83 9.38
N LEU A 187 0.43 15.51 8.60
CA LEU A 187 1.02 14.17 8.56
C LEU A 187 1.65 13.78 9.92
N CYS A 188 2.31 14.71 10.60
CA CYS A 188 2.78 14.50 11.97
C CYS A 188 1.61 14.25 12.94
N ALA A 189 0.52 15.01 12.83
CA ALA A 189 -0.67 14.81 13.66
C ALA A 189 -1.31 13.42 13.40
N VAL A 190 -1.42 13.00 12.14
CA VAL A 190 -1.87 11.65 11.75
C VAL A 190 -0.96 10.58 12.36
N ALA A 191 0.36 10.78 12.33
CA ALA A 191 1.31 9.86 12.95
C ALA A 191 1.08 9.68 14.46
N LEU A 192 0.79 10.76 15.17
CA LEU A 192 0.45 10.74 16.59
C LEU A 192 -0.89 10.05 16.86
N MET A 193 -1.92 10.34 16.05
CA MET A 193 -3.24 9.68 16.17
C MET A 193 -3.17 8.17 16.01
N PHE A 194 -2.43 7.70 15.02
CA PHE A 194 -2.29 6.27 14.74
C PHE A 194 -1.13 5.60 15.48
N HIS A 195 -0.42 6.32 16.35
CA HIS A 195 0.78 5.86 17.06
C HIS A 195 1.79 5.19 16.11
N SER A 196 1.90 5.72 14.89
CA SER A 196 2.71 5.13 13.83
C SER A 196 4.09 5.76 13.77
N PHE A 197 5.10 5.02 14.20
CA PHE A 197 6.50 5.44 14.12
C PHE A 197 6.92 5.77 12.67
N LEU A 198 6.44 4.98 11.70
CA LEU A 198 6.76 5.18 10.30
C LEU A 198 6.22 6.52 9.76
N PHE A 199 4.93 6.80 10.00
CA PHE A 199 4.36 8.11 9.60
C PHE A 199 5.01 9.26 10.35
N GLY A 200 5.48 9.04 11.58
CA GLY A 200 6.26 10.01 12.34
C GLY A 200 7.57 10.40 11.64
N ILE A 201 8.35 9.41 11.23
CA ILE A 201 9.61 9.64 10.47
C ILE A 201 9.31 10.38 9.17
N ILE A 202 8.32 9.92 8.39
CA ILE A 202 7.95 10.54 7.12
C ILE A 202 7.47 11.98 7.35
N GLY A 203 6.66 12.21 8.39
CA GLY A 203 6.15 13.54 8.75
C GLY A 203 7.26 14.52 9.12
N VAL A 204 8.18 14.12 9.99
CA VAL A 204 9.34 14.96 10.38
C VAL A 204 10.23 15.24 9.18
N PHE A 205 10.52 14.24 8.35
CA PHE A 205 11.31 14.42 7.14
C PHE A 205 10.62 15.36 6.14
N SER A 206 9.30 15.22 5.98
CA SER A 206 8.48 16.10 5.14
C SER A 206 8.50 17.54 5.65
N LEU A 207 8.34 17.72 6.97
CA LEU A 207 8.39 19.03 7.61
C LEU A 207 9.74 19.70 7.41
N PHE A 208 10.84 18.97 7.64
CA PHE A 208 12.19 19.47 7.39
C PHE A 208 12.38 19.91 5.94
N LYS A 209 11.93 19.08 4.96
CA LYS A 209 11.98 19.44 3.55
C LYS A 209 11.10 20.66 3.22
N ALA A 210 9.88 20.73 3.77
CA ALA A 210 8.99 21.85 3.54
C ALA A 210 9.61 23.17 4.04
N VAL A 211 10.17 23.19 5.26
CA VAL A 211 10.88 24.35 5.82
C VAL A 211 12.08 24.73 4.95
N LYS A 212 12.91 23.75 4.57
CA LYS A 212 14.09 23.98 3.72
C LYS A 212 13.71 24.55 2.35
N GLN A 213 12.61 24.08 1.76
CA GLN A 213 12.11 24.55 0.46
C GLN A 213 11.48 25.95 0.54
N LEU A 214 10.89 26.32 1.66
CA LEU A 214 10.25 27.63 1.86
C LEU A 214 11.24 28.72 2.26
N PHE A 215 12.16 28.42 3.17
CA PHE A 215 13.06 29.40 3.82
C PHE A 215 14.53 29.18 3.48
N GLY A 216 14.91 28.00 2.95
CA GLY A 216 16.26 27.70 2.53
C GLY A 216 16.57 28.25 1.14
N ARG A 217 17.88 28.37 0.85
CA ARG A 217 18.38 28.70 -0.49
C ARG A 217 18.38 27.49 -1.44
N GLU A 218 17.59 26.46 -1.15
CA GLU A 218 17.47 25.35 -2.06
C GLU A 218 16.76 25.86 -3.32
N LYS A 219 17.48 25.95 -4.41
CA LYS A 219 16.92 26.31 -5.70
C LYS A 219 15.77 25.32 -5.95
N VAL A 220 14.52 25.81 -5.92
CA VAL A 220 13.41 25.13 -6.57
C VAL A 220 13.98 24.78 -7.95
N GLU A 221 13.81 23.52 -8.41
CA GLU A 221 14.29 23.13 -9.75
C GLU A 221 14.00 24.29 -10.73
N ASP A 222 15.04 25.08 -11.03
CA ASP A 222 14.94 26.39 -11.70
C ASP A 222 14.31 26.29 -13.10
N ASN A 223 14.05 25.07 -13.59
CA ASN A 223 13.54 24.77 -14.92
C ASN A 223 12.09 24.25 -14.93
N VAL A 224 11.35 24.30 -13.81
CA VAL A 224 9.94 23.83 -13.83
C VAL A 224 9.02 24.97 -14.26
N ILE A 225 8.32 24.75 -15.37
CA ILE A 225 7.28 25.67 -15.86
C ILE A 225 6.14 25.69 -14.83
N ALA A 226 5.90 26.86 -14.23
CA ALA A 226 4.88 27.04 -13.21
C ALA A 226 3.47 26.99 -13.82
N ALA A 227 2.50 26.47 -13.05
CA ALA A 227 1.10 26.50 -13.42
C ALA A 227 0.55 27.94 -13.47
N THR A 228 -0.27 28.24 -14.46
CA THR A 228 -1.05 29.48 -14.56
C THR A 228 -2.15 29.53 -13.49
N ILE A 229 -2.69 30.70 -13.19
CA ILE A 229 -3.76 30.88 -12.21
C ILE A 229 -4.98 30.00 -12.51
N PRO A 230 -5.52 29.94 -13.75
CA PRO A 230 -6.62 29.02 -14.07
C PRO A 230 -6.29 27.55 -13.84
N GLN A 231 -5.07 27.11 -14.21
CA GLN A 231 -4.62 25.74 -13.99
C GLN A 231 -4.53 25.38 -12.50
N ARG A 232 -4.01 26.31 -11.67
CA ARG A 232 -3.98 26.13 -10.21
C ARG A 232 -5.38 25.99 -9.63
N PHE A 233 -6.33 26.76 -10.12
CA PHE A 233 -7.72 26.66 -9.68
C PHE A 233 -8.33 25.30 -10.05
N VAL A 234 -8.17 24.86 -11.31
CA VAL A 234 -8.68 23.54 -11.76
C VAL A 234 -8.06 22.40 -10.95
N ILE A 235 -6.74 22.41 -10.78
CA ILE A 235 -6.04 21.38 -9.96
C ILE A 235 -6.52 21.42 -8.52
N GLY A 236 -6.69 22.60 -7.93
CA GLY A 236 -7.18 22.77 -6.56
C GLY A 236 -8.58 22.24 -6.36
N VAL A 237 -9.51 22.54 -7.28
CA VAL A 237 -10.89 22.01 -7.24
C VAL A 237 -10.88 20.50 -7.40
N ALA A 238 -10.16 19.95 -8.37
CA ALA A 238 -10.07 18.50 -8.58
C ALA A 238 -9.49 17.80 -7.34
N TYR A 239 -8.43 18.33 -6.78
CA TYR A 239 -7.77 17.81 -5.57
C TYR A 239 -8.72 17.78 -4.36
N LEU A 240 -9.37 18.92 -4.06
CA LEU A 240 -10.30 19.01 -2.92
C LEU A 240 -11.53 18.14 -3.13
N SER A 241 -12.03 18.05 -4.37
CA SER A 241 -13.18 17.18 -4.71
C SER A 241 -12.83 15.70 -4.49
N LEU A 242 -11.66 15.25 -4.95
CA LEU A 242 -11.23 13.88 -4.73
C LEU A 242 -10.98 13.59 -3.25
N ALA A 243 -10.29 14.46 -2.53
CA ALA A 243 -10.03 14.30 -1.10
C ALA A 243 -11.32 14.28 -0.29
N GLY A 244 -12.27 15.20 -0.57
CA GLY A 244 -13.58 15.23 0.06
C GLY A 244 -14.41 13.99 -0.25
N MET A 245 -14.41 13.52 -1.50
CA MET A 245 -15.10 12.30 -1.92
C MET A 245 -14.54 11.07 -1.21
N LEU A 246 -13.22 10.88 -1.21
CA LEU A 246 -12.59 9.75 -0.54
C LEU A 246 -12.81 9.78 0.98
N GLY A 247 -12.73 10.96 1.60
CA GLY A 247 -13.05 11.14 3.02
C GLY A 247 -14.48 10.77 3.35
N TYR A 248 -15.45 11.23 2.53
CA TYR A 248 -16.87 10.88 2.68
C TYR A 248 -17.09 9.36 2.52
N LEU A 249 -16.54 8.75 1.47
CA LEU A 249 -16.67 7.31 1.22
C LEU A 249 -16.01 6.48 2.31
N TYR A 250 -14.88 6.92 2.84
CA TYR A 250 -14.22 6.28 3.97
C TYR A 250 -15.13 6.31 5.21
N THR A 251 -15.69 7.45 5.60
CA THR A 251 -16.57 7.55 6.77
C THR A 251 -17.85 6.72 6.60
N LEU A 252 -18.45 6.76 5.40
CA LEU A 252 -19.61 5.94 5.07
C LEU A 252 -19.32 4.44 5.16
N SER A 253 -18.14 4.03 4.69
CA SER A 253 -17.75 2.61 4.69
C SER A 253 -17.48 2.07 6.09
N GLN A 254 -17.01 2.89 7.03
CA GLN A 254 -16.70 2.45 8.40
C GLN A 254 -17.93 1.94 9.15
N THR A 255 -19.06 2.64 9.08
CA THR A 255 -20.29 2.24 9.74
C THR A 255 -20.78 0.89 9.23
N THR A 256 -20.84 0.73 7.91
CA THR A 256 -21.31 -0.50 7.26
C THR A 256 -20.38 -1.69 7.51
N VAL A 257 -19.06 -1.50 7.40
CA VAL A 257 -18.08 -2.58 7.66
C VAL A 257 -18.17 -3.05 9.11
N MET A 258 -18.30 -2.13 10.07
CA MET A 258 -18.43 -2.49 11.49
C MET A 258 -19.73 -3.25 11.76
N ASP A 259 -20.84 -2.89 11.10
CA ASP A 259 -22.11 -3.62 11.23
C ASP A 259 -22.01 -5.03 10.63
N VAL A 260 -21.38 -5.18 9.45
CA VAL A 260 -21.15 -6.49 8.83
C VAL A 260 -20.29 -7.38 9.73
N ILE A 261 -19.18 -6.84 10.29
CA ILE A 261 -18.30 -7.59 11.18
C ILE A 261 -19.03 -8.02 12.48
N ARG A 262 -19.89 -7.17 13.05
CA ARG A 262 -20.66 -7.48 14.26
C ARG A 262 -21.70 -8.58 14.02
N HIS A 263 -22.25 -8.69 12.83
CA HIS A 263 -23.27 -9.70 12.50
C HIS A 263 -22.67 -11.01 11.97
N ASP A 264 -21.41 -10.99 11.47
CA ASP A 264 -20.71 -12.21 11.06
C ASP A 264 -20.23 -13.01 12.30
N PRO A 265 -20.56 -14.32 12.40
CA PRO A 265 -20.10 -15.17 13.50
C PRO A 265 -18.55 -15.19 13.65
N ARG A 266 -17.82 -15.13 12.54
CA ARG A 266 -16.34 -15.06 12.52
C ARG A 266 -15.83 -13.70 13.01
N GLY A 267 -16.49 -12.63 12.62
CA GLY A 267 -16.18 -11.27 13.06
C GLY A 267 -16.38 -11.10 14.58
N ARG A 268 -17.46 -11.65 15.11
CA ARG A 268 -17.71 -11.66 16.57
C ARG A 268 -16.61 -12.38 17.36
N GLN A 269 -16.14 -13.53 16.89
CA GLN A 269 -15.05 -14.26 17.52
C GLN A 269 -13.75 -13.45 17.49
N ALA A 270 -13.44 -12.78 16.39
CA ALA A 270 -12.25 -11.91 16.27
C ALA A 270 -12.32 -10.72 17.24
N ILE A 271 -13.49 -10.06 17.37
CA ILE A 271 -13.67 -8.96 18.31
C ILE A 271 -13.52 -9.44 19.78
N GLN A 272 -14.03 -10.61 20.12
CA GLN A 272 -13.89 -11.20 21.45
C GLN A 272 -12.43 -11.54 21.81
N GLN A 273 -11.62 -11.94 20.84
CA GLN A 273 -10.19 -12.21 21.04
C GLN A 273 -9.35 -10.93 21.23
N ILE A 274 -9.76 -9.82 20.64
CA ILE A 274 -9.07 -8.52 20.76
C ILE A 274 -9.46 -7.78 22.05
N SER A 275 -10.61 -8.09 22.64
CA SER A 275 -11.11 -7.45 23.87
C SER A 275 -11.16 -8.43 25.06
N PRO A 276 -10.02 -8.89 25.60
CA PRO A 276 -10.00 -9.84 26.70
C PRO A 276 -10.41 -9.22 28.05
N THR A 277 -10.50 -7.89 28.15
CA THR A 277 -10.56 -7.19 29.44
C THR A 277 -11.94 -7.18 30.10
N GLN A 278 -13.03 -7.52 29.39
CA GLN A 278 -14.37 -7.51 29.99
C GLN A 278 -14.77 -8.84 30.65
N HIS A 279 -14.13 -9.96 30.31
CA HIS A 279 -14.47 -11.24 30.92
C HIS A 279 -13.90 -11.45 32.32
N HIS A 280 -12.86 -10.72 32.75
CA HIS A 280 -12.34 -10.80 34.09
C HIS A 280 -13.17 -10.02 35.10
N GLN A 281 -13.85 -8.94 34.74
CA GLN A 281 -14.71 -8.17 35.65
C GLN A 281 -16.03 -8.87 35.95
N THR A 282 -16.62 -9.61 35.01
CA THR A 282 -17.85 -10.38 35.25
C THR A 282 -17.60 -11.63 36.11
N ARG A 283 -16.42 -12.24 36.08
CA ARG A 283 -16.07 -13.36 36.95
C ARG A 283 -15.67 -12.91 38.36
N ALA A 284 -15.01 -11.76 38.48
CA ALA A 284 -14.69 -11.20 39.81
C ALA A 284 -15.97 -10.75 40.56
N GLY A 285 -16.94 -10.11 39.87
CA GLY A 285 -18.22 -9.73 40.50
C GLY A 285 -19.15 -10.90 40.80
N ALA A 286 -19.02 -12.04 40.12
CA ALA A 286 -19.79 -13.24 40.42
C ALA A 286 -19.23 -14.04 41.64
N HIS A 287 -17.94 -13.90 41.93
CA HIS A 287 -17.34 -14.49 43.12
C HIS A 287 -17.58 -13.68 44.39
N GLU A 288 -17.74 -12.35 44.31
CA GLU A 288 -18.09 -11.52 45.49
C GLU A 288 -19.56 -11.66 45.90
N GLN A 289 -20.49 -11.91 44.96
CA GLN A 289 -21.91 -12.16 45.29
C GLN A 289 -22.20 -13.58 45.82
N GLY A 290 -21.28 -14.53 45.60
CA GLY A 290 -21.42 -15.90 46.10
C GLY A 290 -20.92 -16.10 47.54
N SER A 291 -20.06 -15.20 48.06
CA SER A 291 -19.53 -15.32 49.47
C SER A 291 -20.43 -14.70 50.53
N ASP A 292 -21.30 -13.73 50.15
CA ASP A 292 -22.22 -13.08 51.12
C ASP A 292 -23.52 -13.86 51.36
N SER A 293 -23.81 -14.91 50.57
CA SER A 293 -25.02 -15.72 50.72
C SER A 293 -24.81 -16.94 51.66
N ASP A 294 -23.57 -17.37 51.92
CA ASP A 294 -23.29 -18.55 52.78
C ASP A 294 -23.05 -18.17 54.24
N GLU A 295 -22.79 -16.91 54.59
CA GLU A 295 -22.59 -16.46 55.97
C GLU A 295 -23.90 -16.13 56.71
N SER A 296 -25.05 -15.95 56.03
CA SER A 296 -26.31 -15.59 56.68
C SER A 296 -27.17 -16.78 57.12
N ASN A 297 -26.76 -18.03 56.88
CA ASN A 297 -27.57 -19.23 57.15
C ASN A 297 -27.04 -20.13 58.29
N SER A 298 -25.97 -19.70 59.00
CA SER A 298 -25.40 -20.50 60.09
C SER A 298 -25.84 -20.13 61.50
N ASP A 299 -26.65 -19.05 61.69
CA ASP A 299 -26.99 -18.55 63.03
C ASP A 299 -28.44 -18.79 63.46
N GLN A 300 -29.20 -19.71 62.90
CA GLN A 300 -30.60 -19.97 63.33
C GLN A 300 -30.92 -21.36 63.84
N ASN A 301 -29.97 -22.11 64.38
CA ASN A 301 -30.31 -23.40 64.99
C ASN A 301 -29.52 -23.70 66.32
N VAL A 302 -29.67 -22.81 67.31
CA VAL A 302 -29.41 -23.21 68.75
C VAL A 302 -30.35 -22.43 69.61
N GLN A 303 -31.44 -23.08 70.09
CA GLN A 303 -32.11 -22.86 71.39
C GLN A 303 -33.02 -24.04 71.67
N PRO A 304 -33.35 -24.24 72.95
CA PRO A 304 -32.85 -25.35 73.79
C PRO A 304 -33.83 -26.54 73.86
#